data_68389796f3d34a771d7543ab73b79157
#
_entry.id   68389796f3d34a771d7543ab73b79157
#
_cell.length_a   1.000
_cell.length_b   1.000
_cell.length_c   1.000
_cell.angle_alpha   90.00
_cell.angle_beta   90.00
_cell.angle_gamma   90.00
#
_symmetry.space_group_name_H-M   'P 1'
#
loop_
_entity.id
_entity.type
_entity.pdbx_description
1 polymer ?
#
loop_
_entity_poly.entity_id
_entity_poly.type
_entity_poly.pdbx_seq_one_letter_code
_entity_poly.pdbx_strand_id
1 'polypeptide(L)'
;MYCAAETEQDRKDVVRDLTSYMLHKYYGENDVEAVVALFADPFTWIGTGEHEHAAGAANVTYIFRQFAGFVPKCTLSEEEYEVSRLSKDAYLCAGRVWISTDPSTEVYLRMHQRITTAFLFSGDEVHCCHIHISNPYTEMTADDIGFPSQMARQSREYLQAQIDEQKRLLAEQAEKLIRLSFSDALTGLPP
;
A
#
# COMPACT_ATOMS: atom_id res chain seq x y z
N MET A 1 -26.53 -5.37 -14.90
CA MET A 1 -27.13 -5.20 -16.25
C MET A 1 -26.48 -3.94 -16.82
N TYR A 2 -25.33 -4.10 -17.47
CA TYR A 2 -24.69 -3.00 -18.17
C TYR A 2 -25.28 -2.96 -19.58
N CYS A 3 -25.74 -1.80 -19.99
CA CYS A 3 -26.21 -1.54 -21.35
C CYS A 3 -25.02 -1.77 -22.30
N ALA A 4 -25.25 -2.33 -23.48
CA ALA A 4 -24.20 -2.57 -24.47
C ALA A 4 -23.37 -1.30 -24.66
N ALA A 5 -22.09 -1.36 -24.30
CA ALA A 5 -21.16 -0.25 -24.45
C ALA A 5 -20.76 -0.18 -25.93
N GLU A 6 -21.46 0.62 -26.70
CA GLU A 6 -21.33 0.69 -28.16
C GLU A 6 -20.09 1.49 -28.60
N THR A 7 -19.66 2.44 -27.80
CA THR A 7 -18.50 3.29 -28.10
C THR A 7 -17.32 3.06 -27.17
N GLU A 8 -16.15 3.53 -27.57
CA GLU A 8 -14.97 3.53 -26.71
C GLU A 8 -15.19 4.34 -25.42
N GLN A 9 -15.93 5.45 -25.53
CA GLN A 9 -16.22 6.29 -24.37
C GLN A 9 -17.15 5.57 -23.38
N ASP A 10 -18.18 4.87 -23.87
CA ASP A 10 -19.07 4.09 -23.02
C ASP A 10 -18.28 3.01 -22.23
N ARG A 11 -17.34 2.33 -22.90
CA ARG A 11 -16.47 1.35 -22.24
C ARG A 11 -15.55 1.97 -21.17
N LYS A 12 -15.02 3.16 -21.43
CA LYS A 12 -14.23 3.90 -20.42
C LYS A 12 -15.08 4.28 -19.21
N ASP A 13 -16.31 4.74 -19.46
CA ASP A 13 -17.23 5.09 -18.39
C ASP A 13 -17.61 3.87 -17.54
N VAL A 14 -17.93 2.74 -18.19
CA VAL A 14 -18.19 1.45 -17.50
C VAL A 14 -17.01 1.02 -16.63
N VAL A 15 -15.79 1.10 -17.15
CA VAL A 15 -14.58 0.69 -16.41
C VAL A 15 -14.34 1.61 -15.20
N ARG A 16 -14.52 2.92 -15.36
CA ARG A 16 -14.44 3.87 -14.25
C ARG A 16 -15.48 3.56 -13.17
N ASP A 17 -16.73 3.40 -13.59
CA ASP A 17 -17.85 3.17 -12.69
C ASP A 17 -17.73 1.83 -11.95
N LEU A 18 -17.24 0.78 -12.62
CA LEU A 18 -16.94 -0.51 -11.98
C LEU A 18 -15.79 -0.42 -10.97
N THR A 19 -14.76 0.38 -11.26
CA THR A 19 -13.66 0.60 -10.31
C THR A 19 -14.18 1.27 -9.04
N SER A 20 -14.94 2.36 -9.18
CA SER A 20 -15.59 3.04 -8.06
C SER A 20 -16.56 2.11 -7.31
N TYR A 21 -17.40 1.38 -8.03
CA TYR A 21 -18.34 0.40 -7.48
C TYR A 21 -17.64 -0.64 -6.58
N MET A 22 -16.54 -1.24 -7.06
CA MET A 22 -15.79 -2.23 -6.28
C MET A 22 -15.26 -1.63 -4.97
N LEU A 23 -14.74 -0.40 -5.01
CA LEU A 23 -14.25 0.27 -3.80
C LEU A 23 -15.37 0.59 -2.81
N HIS A 24 -16.51 1.10 -3.29
CA HIS A 24 -17.68 1.36 -2.44
C HIS A 24 -18.25 0.08 -1.83
N LYS A 25 -18.33 -1.00 -2.60
CA LYS A 25 -18.77 -2.31 -2.10
C LYS A 25 -17.82 -2.86 -1.05
N TYR A 26 -16.52 -2.78 -1.28
CA TYR A 26 -15.53 -3.29 -0.35
C TYR A 26 -15.43 -2.48 0.95
N TYR A 27 -15.18 -1.17 0.82
CA TYR A 27 -14.93 -0.31 1.98
C TYR A 27 -16.20 0.25 2.64
N GLY A 28 -17.20 0.59 1.85
CA GLY A 28 -18.42 1.21 2.34
C GLY A 28 -19.45 0.22 2.87
N GLU A 29 -19.60 -0.91 2.18
CA GLU A 29 -20.65 -1.89 2.48
C GLU A 29 -20.12 -3.23 3.02
N ASN A 30 -18.81 -3.49 2.90
CA ASN A 30 -18.18 -4.78 3.18
C ASN A 30 -18.84 -5.95 2.40
N ASP A 31 -19.32 -5.64 1.20
CA ASP A 31 -19.97 -6.59 0.29
C ASP A 31 -18.92 -7.24 -0.63
N VAL A 32 -18.16 -8.16 -0.05
CA VAL A 32 -17.09 -8.89 -0.76
C VAL A 32 -17.65 -9.68 -1.94
N GLU A 33 -18.87 -10.24 -1.82
CA GLU A 33 -19.47 -11.05 -2.90
C GLU A 33 -19.75 -10.21 -4.16
N ALA A 34 -20.19 -8.97 -3.99
CA ALA A 34 -20.38 -8.06 -5.12
C ALA A 34 -19.04 -7.72 -5.84
N VAL A 35 -17.94 -7.66 -5.09
CA VAL A 35 -16.61 -7.40 -5.67
C VAL A 35 -16.08 -8.62 -6.43
N VAL A 36 -16.06 -9.80 -5.79
CA VAL A 36 -15.50 -11.01 -6.39
C VAL A 36 -16.32 -11.55 -7.55
N ALA A 37 -17.60 -11.19 -7.65
CA ALA A 37 -18.44 -11.51 -8.79
C ALA A 37 -17.95 -10.90 -10.12
N LEU A 38 -17.10 -9.88 -10.06
CA LEU A 38 -16.50 -9.26 -11.24
C LEU A 38 -15.18 -9.92 -11.67
N PHE A 39 -14.61 -10.82 -10.86
CA PHE A 39 -13.31 -11.42 -11.13
C PHE A 39 -13.39 -12.52 -12.16
N ALA A 40 -12.51 -12.48 -13.15
CA ALA A 40 -12.34 -13.58 -14.11
C ALA A 40 -10.88 -13.74 -14.52
N ASP A 41 -10.49 -14.97 -14.80
CA ASP A 41 -9.13 -15.26 -15.26
C ASP A 41 -8.87 -14.75 -16.70
N PRO A 42 -7.61 -14.34 -16.96
CA PRO A 42 -6.48 -14.30 -16.03
C PRO A 42 -6.68 -13.19 -14.98
N PHE A 43 -6.51 -13.51 -13.70
CA PHE A 43 -6.68 -12.53 -12.63
C PHE A 43 -5.40 -12.42 -11.77
N THR A 44 -5.02 -11.18 -11.44
CA THR A 44 -3.94 -10.90 -10.50
C THR A 44 -4.36 -9.82 -9.51
N TRP A 45 -3.92 -9.96 -8.27
CA TRP A 45 -4.15 -8.98 -7.22
C TRP A 45 -2.84 -8.65 -6.49
N ILE A 46 -2.62 -7.35 -6.26
CA ILE A 46 -1.56 -6.82 -5.43
C ILE A 46 -2.21 -5.85 -4.45
N GLY A 47 -2.11 -6.14 -3.17
CA GLY A 47 -2.59 -5.26 -2.10
C GLY A 47 -1.49 -4.38 -1.52
N THR A 48 -1.74 -3.80 -0.36
CA THR A 48 -0.81 -2.88 0.33
C THR A 48 0.16 -3.60 1.27
N GLY A 49 -0.17 -4.82 1.68
CA GLY A 49 0.68 -5.64 2.53
C GLY A 49 1.74 -6.41 1.76
N GLU A 50 2.88 -6.69 2.38
CA GLU A 50 4.01 -7.39 1.76
C GLU A 50 3.60 -8.77 1.18
N HIS A 51 2.66 -9.46 1.84
CA HIS A 51 2.18 -10.79 1.42
C HIS A 51 0.92 -10.75 0.55
N GLU A 52 0.43 -9.57 0.24
CA GLU A 52 -0.79 -9.37 -0.54
C GLU A 52 -0.49 -9.39 -2.05
N HIS A 53 -0.09 -10.55 -2.53
CA HIS A 53 0.11 -10.84 -3.96
C HIS A 53 -0.42 -12.23 -4.28
N ALA A 54 -1.40 -12.30 -5.17
CA ALA A 54 -1.99 -13.56 -5.60
C ALA A 54 -2.43 -13.53 -7.06
N ALA A 55 -2.54 -14.71 -7.66
CA ALA A 55 -3.04 -14.91 -9.01
C ALA A 55 -4.13 -15.98 -9.05
N GLY A 56 -4.98 -15.90 -10.09
CA GLY A 56 -6.15 -16.76 -10.31
C GLY A 56 -7.40 -16.24 -9.60
N ALA A 57 -8.49 -16.05 -10.37
CA ALA A 57 -9.75 -15.51 -9.87
C ALA A 57 -10.30 -16.30 -8.67
N ALA A 58 -10.26 -17.62 -8.73
CA ALA A 58 -10.73 -18.49 -7.63
C ALA A 58 -9.90 -18.33 -6.35
N ASN A 59 -8.57 -18.25 -6.48
CA ASN A 59 -7.66 -18.08 -5.35
C ASN A 59 -7.85 -16.71 -4.70
N VAL A 60 -7.90 -15.64 -5.49
CA VAL A 60 -8.11 -14.28 -4.97
C VAL A 60 -9.49 -14.14 -4.35
N THR A 61 -10.53 -14.72 -4.95
CA THR A 61 -11.87 -14.79 -4.36
C THR A 61 -11.85 -15.44 -2.99
N TYR A 62 -11.13 -16.56 -2.85
CA TYR A 62 -10.98 -17.22 -1.55
C TYR A 62 -10.32 -16.28 -0.52
N ILE A 63 -9.24 -15.59 -0.91
CA ILE A 63 -8.54 -14.64 -0.03
C ILE A 63 -9.48 -13.50 0.40
N PHE A 64 -10.17 -12.85 -0.54
CA PHE A 64 -11.09 -11.75 -0.22
C PHE A 64 -12.20 -12.17 0.74
N ARG A 65 -12.74 -13.37 0.59
CA ARG A 65 -13.74 -13.93 1.53
C ARG A 65 -13.21 -14.14 2.94
N GLN A 66 -11.89 -14.40 3.12
CA GLN A 66 -11.29 -14.50 4.44
C GLN A 66 -11.24 -13.15 5.17
N PHE A 67 -11.21 -12.03 4.43
CA PHE A 67 -11.22 -10.68 4.98
C PHE A 67 -12.63 -10.07 5.11
N ALA A 68 -13.67 -10.78 4.68
CA ALA A 68 -15.05 -10.34 4.84
C ALA A 68 -15.37 -10.12 6.33
N GLY A 69 -15.90 -8.95 6.68
CA GLY A 69 -16.21 -8.56 8.05
C GLY A 69 -15.07 -7.95 8.86
N PHE A 70 -13.83 -7.97 8.36
CA PHE A 70 -12.69 -7.36 9.06
C PHE A 70 -12.44 -5.90 8.65
N VAL A 71 -12.90 -5.50 7.47
CA VAL A 71 -12.75 -4.12 7.01
C VAL A 71 -13.77 -3.24 7.75
N PRO A 72 -13.31 -2.24 8.55
CA PRO A 72 -14.22 -1.31 9.18
C PRO A 72 -14.97 -0.51 8.11
N LYS A 73 -16.21 -0.14 8.38
CA LYS A 73 -16.96 0.72 7.47
C LYS A 73 -16.22 2.01 7.22
N CYS A 74 -16.07 2.37 5.94
CA CYS A 74 -15.37 3.57 5.50
C CYS A 74 -16.27 4.44 4.62
N THR A 75 -15.92 5.72 4.57
CA THR A 75 -16.43 6.69 3.59
C THR A 75 -15.35 6.97 2.57
N LEU A 76 -15.73 6.99 1.29
CA LEU A 76 -14.88 7.34 0.17
C LEU A 76 -15.17 8.78 -0.27
N SER A 77 -14.12 9.52 -0.62
CA SER A 77 -14.24 10.91 -1.07
C SER A 77 -13.10 11.29 -2.01
N GLU A 78 -13.30 12.36 -2.79
CA GLU A 78 -12.31 12.90 -3.71
C GLU A 78 -11.77 11.81 -4.66
N GLU A 79 -12.69 11.05 -5.26
CA GLU A 79 -12.37 10.00 -6.21
C GLU A 79 -11.92 10.58 -7.54
N GLU A 80 -10.75 10.21 -8.00
CA GLU A 80 -10.20 10.62 -9.29
C GLU A 80 -9.79 9.38 -10.07
N TYR A 81 -10.32 9.21 -11.27
CA TYR A 81 -10.06 8.06 -12.13
C TYR A 81 -9.75 8.48 -13.55
N GLU A 82 -8.73 7.88 -14.12
CA GLU A 82 -8.37 8.00 -15.53
C GLU A 82 -8.37 6.63 -16.18
N VAL A 83 -9.08 6.49 -17.30
CA VAL A 83 -9.21 5.23 -18.03
C VAL A 83 -8.48 5.30 -19.35
N SER A 84 -7.54 4.39 -19.53
CA SER A 84 -6.77 4.19 -20.75
C SER A 84 -7.20 2.91 -21.46
N ARG A 85 -7.38 2.98 -22.79
CA ARG A 85 -7.58 1.82 -23.63
C ARG A 85 -6.23 1.17 -23.91
N LEU A 86 -6.11 -0.11 -23.60
CA LEU A 86 -4.90 -0.90 -23.89
C LEU A 86 -5.01 -1.66 -25.21
N SER A 87 -6.20 -2.17 -25.52
CA SER A 87 -6.51 -2.86 -26.78
C SER A 87 -7.99 -2.66 -27.15
N LYS A 88 -8.45 -3.36 -28.19
CA LYS A 88 -9.87 -3.33 -28.57
C LYS A 88 -10.79 -3.70 -27.40
N ASP A 89 -10.39 -4.67 -26.59
CA ASP A 89 -11.23 -5.25 -25.56
C ASP A 89 -10.64 -5.16 -24.13
N ALA A 90 -9.48 -4.46 -23.97
CA ALA A 90 -8.82 -4.32 -22.69
C ALA A 90 -8.66 -2.83 -22.30
N TYR A 91 -9.01 -2.52 -21.06
CA TYR A 91 -8.95 -1.18 -20.49
C TYR A 91 -8.30 -1.21 -19.11
N LEU A 92 -7.59 -0.15 -18.79
CA LEU A 92 -6.94 0.06 -17.49
C LEU A 92 -7.50 1.35 -16.88
N CYS A 93 -7.92 1.28 -15.64
CA CYS A 93 -8.27 2.43 -14.83
C CYS A 93 -7.18 2.65 -13.77
N ALA A 94 -6.62 3.83 -13.73
CA ALA A 94 -5.73 4.28 -12.67
C ALA A 94 -6.40 5.42 -11.91
N GLY A 95 -6.33 5.37 -10.58
CA GLY A 95 -7.01 6.38 -9.79
C GLY A 95 -6.48 6.51 -8.38
N ARG A 96 -7.06 7.45 -7.67
CA ARG A 96 -6.82 7.69 -6.24
C ARG A 96 -8.11 8.12 -5.56
N VAL A 97 -8.20 7.81 -4.27
CA VAL A 97 -9.38 8.07 -3.46
C VAL A 97 -8.99 8.25 -2.00
N TRP A 98 -9.62 9.19 -1.33
CA TRP A 98 -9.54 9.25 0.13
C TRP A 98 -10.49 8.24 0.77
N ILE A 99 -9.93 7.39 1.61
CA ILE A 99 -10.68 6.43 2.42
C ILE A 99 -10.55 6.85 3.87
N SER A 100 -11.68 7.05 4.53
CA SER A 100 -11.74 7.42 5.94
C SER A 100 -12.67 6.48 6.67
N THR A 101 -12.26 5.96 7.82
CA THR A 101 -13.15 5.13 8.67
C THR A 101 -14.33 5.95 9.14
N ASP A 102 -15.50 5.32 9.19
CA ASP A 102 -16.71 5.93 9.74
C ASP A 102 -16.52 6.20 11.24
N PRO A 103 -16.89 7.38 11.75
CA PRO A 103 -16.73 7.72 13.17
C PRO A 103 -17.41 6.72 14.14
N SER A 104 -18.41 5.97 13.68
CA SER A 104 -19.09 4.95 14.49
C SER A 104 -18.26 3.70 14.74
N THR A 105 -17.13 3.53 14.05
CA THR A 105 -16.31 2.31 14.13
C THR A 105 -15.27 2.33 15.25
N GLU A 106 -15.14 3.43 15.99
CA GLU A 106 -14.11 3.65 17.04
C GLU A 106 -12.65 3.49 16.54
N VAL A 107 -12.45 3.31 15.23
CA VAL A 107 -11.14 3.23 14.57
C VAL A 107 -10.94 4.49 13.75
N TYR A 108 -9.81 5.17 13.92
CA TYR A 108 -9.48 6.32 13.10
C TYR A 108 -8.38 5.97 12.10
N LEU A 109 -8.76 5.95 10.82
CA LEU A 109 -7.85 5.81 9.70
C LEU A 109 -8.29 6.74 8.58
N ARG A 110 -7.35 7.49 8.02
CA ARG A 110 -7.55 8.23 6.78
C ARG A 110 -6.35 8.02 5.89
N MET A 111 -6.58 7.52 4.68
CA MET A 111 -5.52 7.25 3.72
C MET A 111 -5.89 7.72 2.33
N HIS A 112 -4.92 8.20 1.57
CA HIS A 112 -5.06 8.53 0.16
C HIS A 112 -4.59 7.35 -0.67
N GLN A 113 -5.49 6.42 -0.92
CA GLN A 113 -5.18 5.18 -1.61
C GLN A 113 -5.09 5.37 -3.12
N ARG A 114 -4.14 4.70 -3.74
CA ARG A 114 -4.01 4.58 -5.20
C ARG A 114 -4.55 3.23 -5.63
N ILE A 115 -5.25 3.21 -6.75
CA ILE A 115 -5.78 1.97 -7.32
C ILE A 115 -5.46 1.90 -8.81
N THR A 116 -5.14 0.71 -9.27
CA THR A 116 -5.11 0.36 -10.68
C THR A 116 -5.94 -0.89 -10.88
N THR A 117 -6.88 -0.84 -11.80
CA THR A 117 -7.69 -2.00 -12.21
C THR A 117 -7.56 -2.22 -13.71
N ALA A 118 -7.65 -3.46 -14.14
CA ALA A 118 -7.77 -3.78 -15.56
C ALA A 118 -9.02 -4.62 -15.81
N PHE A 119 -9.70 -4.31 -16.91
CA PHE A 119 -10.93 -4.96 -17.32
C PHE A 119 -10.81 -5.50 -18.74
N LEU A 120 -11.43 -6.66 -18.95
CA LEU A 120 -11.58 -7.30 -20.26
C LEU A 120 -13.05 -7.35 -20.65
N PHE A 121 -13.34 -6.96 -21.88
CA PHE A 121 -14.64 -7.08 -22.51
C PHE A 121 -14.70 -8.34 -23.37
N SER A 122 -15.76 -9.12 -23.22
CA SER A 122 -16.07 -10.28 -24.07
C SER A 122 -17.52 -10.16 -24.53
N GLY A 123 -17.73 -9.57 -25.71
CA GLY A 123 -19.06 -9.16 -26.14
C GLY A 123 -19.64 -8.10 -25.20
N ASP A 124 -20.79 -8.39 -24.60
CA ASP A 124 -21.47 -7.50 -23.65
C ASP A 124 -21.06 -7.75 -22.19
N GLU A 125 -20.21 -8.73 -21.94
CA GLU A 125 -19.69 -9.02 -20.60
C GLU A 125 -18.40 -8.25 -20.35
N VAL A 126 -18.23 -7.79 -19.10
CA VAL A 126 -17.02 -7.12 -18.62
C VAL A 126 -16.56 -7.74 -17.32
N HIS A 127 -15.27 -8.07 -17.25
CA HIS A 127 -14.66 -8.71 -16.10
C HIS A 127 -13.40 -7.96 -15.66
N CYS A 128 -13.21 -7.88 -14.34
CA CYS A 128 -11.95 -7.42 -13.78
C CYS A 128 -10.91 -8.54 -13.85
N CYS A 129 -9.74 -8.23 -14.39
CA CYS A 129 -8.62 -9.17 -14.51
C CYS A 129 -7.37 -8.74 -13.72
N HIS A 130 -7.38 -7.55 -13.15
CA HIS A 130 -6.28 -7.07 -12.31
C HIS A 130 -6.75 -6.02 -11.31
N ILE A 131 -6.23 -6.11 -10.09
CA ILE A 131 -6.34 -5.06 -9.08
C ILE A 131 -4.97 -4.86 -8.45
N HIS A 132 -4.50 -3.62 -8.42
CA HIS A 132 -3.37 -3.19 -7.61
C HIS A 132 -3.79 -2.01 -6.73
N ILE A 133 -3.53 -2.13 -5.44
CA ILE A 133 -3.81 -1.12 -4.44
C ILE A 133 -2.50 -0.75 -3.75
N SER A 134 -2.23 0.54 -3.61
CA SER A 134 -1.08 1.03 -2.88
C SER A 134 -1.40 2.29 -2.10
N ASN A 135 -0.73 2.48 -0.97
CA ASN A 135 -0.77 3.73 -0.23
C ASN A 135 0.49 4.55 -0.52
N PRO A 136 0.40 5.89 -0.57
CA PRO A 136 1.59 6.72 -0.63
C PRO A 136 2.50 6.44 0.56
N TYR A 137 3.78 6.40 0.32
CA TYR A 137 4.77 6.35 1.40
C TYR A 137 4.85 7.74 2.04
N THR A 138 4.34 7.86 3.26
CA THR A 138 4.11 9.13 3.96
C THR A 138 5.40 9.88 4.32
N GLU A 139 6.54 9.16 4.34
CA GLU A 139 7.85 9.72 4.65
C GLU A 139 8.57 10.29 3.41
N MET A 140 7.99 10.13 2.22
CA MET A 140 8.49 10.81 1.02
C MET A 140 8.07 12.28 1.02
N THR A 141 9.04 13.15 0.74
CA THR A 141 8.78 14.57 0.55
C THR A 141 8.41 14.88 -0.90
N ALA A 142 7.91 16.09 -1.17
CA ALA A 142 7.55 16.50 -2.52
C ALA A 142 8.73 16.48 -3.52
N ASP A 143 9.96 16.60 -3.01
CA ASP A 143 11.20 16.60 -3.81
C ASP A 143 11.74 15.18 -4.07
N ASP A 144 11.19 14.15 -3.39
CA ASP A 144 11.57 12.76 -3.61
C ASP A 144 10.80 12.19 -4.82
N ILE A 145 11.53 11.60 -5.77
CA ILE A 145 10.95 10.94 -6.94
C ILE A 145 11.33 9.47 -6.92
N GLY A 146 10.33 8.61 -6.72
CA GLY A 146 10.48 7.15 -6.80
C GLY A 146 11.24 6.49 -5.64
N PHE A 147 12.00 7.26 -4.84
CA PHE A 147 12.74 6.75 -3.70
C PHE A 147 12.85 7.81 -2.58
N PRO A 148 12.67 7.44 -1.29
CA PRO A 148 12.70 8.37 -0.16
C PRO A 148 14.15 8.79 0.18
N SER A 149 14.77 9.57 -0.69
CA SER A 149 16.19 9.95 -0.62
C SER A 149 16.54 10.75 0.62
N GLN A 150 15.65 11.65 1.05
CA GLN A 150 15.88 12.48 2.22
C GLN A 150 15.84 11.65 3.50
N MET A 151 14.84 10.77 3.63
CA MET A 151 14.76 9.86 4.77
C MET A 151 15.97 8.93 4.85
N ALA A 152 16.38 8.36 3.70
CA ALA A 152 17.55 7.48 3.65
C ALA A 152 18.83 8.21 4.10
N ARG A 153 18.98 9.48 3.70
CA ARG A 153 20.11 10.32 4.16
C ARG A 153 20.04 10.62 5.64
N GLN A 154 18.89 11.05 6.15
CA GLN A 154 18.68 11.33 7.58
C GLN A 154 18.91 10.09 8.44
N SER A 155 18.43 8.93 8.00
CA SER A 155 18.65 7.66 8.69
C SER A 155 20.14 7.31 8.74
N ARG A 156 20.88 7.52 7.63
CA ARG A 156 22.33 7.32 7.58
C ARG A 156 23.09 8.26 8.53
N GLU A 157 22.74 9.54 8.54
CA GLU A 157 23.35 10.55 9.41
C GLU A 157 23.09 10.21 10.89
N TYR A 158 21.88 9.81 11.23
CA TYR A 158 21.51 9.37 12.57
C TYR A 158 22.33 8.14 13.00
N LEU A 159 22.38 7.10 12.17
CA LEU A 159 23.14 5.88 12.47
C LEU A 159 24.64 6.17 12.59
N GLN A 160 25.19 7.04 11.73
CA GLN A 160 26.59 7.43 11.83
C GLN A 160 26.89 8.15 13.15
N ALA A 161 26.01 9.07 13.58
CA ALA A 161 26.16 9.75 14.87
C ALA A 161 26.11 8.77 16.05
N GLN A 162 25.22 7.76 16.00
CA GLN A 162 25.16 6.70 17.02
C GLN A 162 26.45 5.87 17.06
N ILE A 163 27.01 5.50 15.91
CA ILE A 163 28.26 4.76 15.80
C ILE A 163 29.42 5.57 16.38
N ASP A 164 29.50 6.85 16.06
CA ASP A 164 30.58 7.73 16.54
C ASP A 164 30.50 7.93 18.07
N GLU A 165 29.31 8.08 18.62
CA GLU A 165 29.10 8.13 20.06
C GLU A 165 29.49 6.82 20.76
N GLN A 166 29.12 5.67 20.21
CA GLN A 166 29.50 4.36 20.75
C GLN A 166 31.02 4.16 20.73
N LYS A 167 31.70 4.59 19.65
CA LYS A 167 33.16 4.55 19.57
C LYS A 167 33.82 5.42 20.62
N ARG A 168 33.27 6.65 20.87
CA ARG A 168 33.76 7.53 21.91
C ARG A 168 33.67 6.90 23.30
N LEU A 169 32.49 6.33 23.63
CA LEU A 169 32.26 5.66 24.92
C LEU A 169 33.18 4.44 25.11
N LEU A 170 33.38 3.65 24.06
CA LEU A 170 34.33 2.52 24.12
C LEU A 170 35.77 2.97 24.34
N ALA A 171 36.20 4.05 23.71
CA ALA A 171 37.53 4.60 23.91
C ALA A 171 37.74 5.10 25.36
N GLU A 172 36.75 5.78 25.92
CA GLU A 172 36.77 6.23 27.32
C GLU A 172 36.83 5.05 28.31
N GLN A 173 36.06 4.00 28.06
CA GLN A 173 36.08 2.77 28.86
C GLN A 173 37.44 2.06 28.77
N ALA A 174 38.00 1.96 27.58
CA ALA A 174 39.31 1.35 27.34
C ALA A 174 40.41 2.13 28.12
N GLU A 175 40.40 3.46 28.03
CA GLU A 175 41.34 4.30 28.75
C GLU A 175 41.21 4.12 30.28
N LYS A 176 39.98 4.06 30.79
CA LYS A 176 39.72 3.81 32.21
C LYS A 176 40.26 2.44 32.66
N LEU A 177 40.06 1.40 31.86
CA LEU A 177 40.58 0.05 32.11
C LEU A 177 42.11 0.05 32.13
N ILE A 178 42.75 0.72 31.18
CA ILE A 178 44.20 0.86 31.14
C ILE A 178 44.71 1.53 32.42
N ARG A 179 44.11 2.64 32.82
CA ARG A 179 44.50 3.34 34.08
C ARG A 179 44.37 2.42 35.31
N LEU A 180 43.26 1.67 35.38
CA LEU A 180 43.05 0.74 36.48
C LEU A 180 44.04 -0.44 36.47
N SER A 181 44.45 -0.92 35.29
CA SER A 181 45.43 -2.01 35.18
C SER A 181 46.87 -1.59 35.53
N PHE A 182 47.21 -0.32 35.43
CA PHE A 182 48.50 0.24 35.78
C PHE A 182 48.56 0.83 37.19
N SER A 183 47.46 0.76 37.96
CA SER A 183 47.40 1.22 39.33
C SER A 183 47.49 0.05 40.29
N ASP A 184 48.31 0.12 41.32
CA ASP A 184 48.30 -0.86 42.39
C ASP A 184 46.95 -0.85 43.11
N ALA A 185 46.33 -2.04 43.24
CA ALA A 185 44.99 -2.17 43.78
C ALA A 185 44.86 -1.76 45.26
N LEU A 186 45.97 -1.63 45.98
CA LEU A 186 46.02 -1.27 47.40
C LEU A 186 46.46 0.21 47.63
N THR A 187 47.35 0.71 46.81
CA THR A 187 47.95 2.02 46.99
C THR A 187 47.46 3.08 46.00
N GLY A 188 46.87 2.67 44.87
CA GLY A 188 46.47 3.55 43.80
C GLY A 188 47.64 4.21 43.02
N LEU A 189 48.89 3.80 43.34
CA LEU A 189 50.09 4.28 42.71
C LEU A 189 50.52 3.42 41.53
N PRO A 190 51.19 3.96 40.50
CA PRO A 190 51.76 3.17 39.42
C PRO A 190 52.83 2.21 39.98
N PRO A 191 53.00 1.04 39.36
CA PRO A 191 53.97 0.01 39.78
C PRO A 191 55.41 0.52 39.69
#